data_b1c04ded67f47c8d34ad1c40ab7786fe
#
_entry.id   b1c04ded67f47c8d34ad1c40ab7786fe
#
_cell.length_a   1.000
_cell.length_b   1.000
_cell.length_c   1.000
_cell.angle_alpha   90.00
_cell.angle_beta   90.00
_cell.angle_gamma   90.00
#
_symmetry.space_group_name_H-M   'P 1'
#
loop_
_entity.id
_entity.type
_entity.pdbx_description
1 polymer ?
#
loop_
_entity_poly.entity_id
_entity_poly.type
_entity_poly.pdbx_seq_one_letter_code
_entity_poly.pdbx_strand_id
1 'polypeptide(L)'
;KGNNDLLCLTRPDVIQDIHRKYLTAGADIIETNTFSSTCVSMADYHVQDYVREMNLAAVKLAREVADEFTALTPDKPRFVAGSIGPTNKTCSMSPDVNNPAFRALTYDELADAYREQMEALLEGGVDALLIETIFDTLNAKAAIYAAEQAMETTGIRVPLMLSVTVSDTGGRTLSGQTLEAFLA
;
A
#
# COMPACT_ATOMS: atom_id res chain seq x y z
N LYS A 1 -16.35 6.33 10.52
CA LYS A 1 -16.15 5.05 11.22
C LYS A 1 -15.69 4.03 10.19
N GLY A 2 -14.58 3.33 10.48
CA GLY A 2 -14.02 2.30 9.57
C GLY A 2 -12.85 2.74 8.70
N ASN A 3 -12.55 4.03 8.59
CA ASN A 3 -11.35 4.51 7.91
C ASN A 3 -10.20 4.63 8.92
N ASN A 4 -9.35 3.60 8.98
CA ASN A 4 -8.23 3.56 9.92
C ASN A 4 -7.02 4.35 9.42
N ASP A 5 -6.87 4.52 8.11
CA ASP A 5 -5.76 5.26 7.50
C ASP A 5 -5.83 6.75 7.90
N LEU A 6 -7.04 7.28 8.06
CA LEU A 6 -7.28 8.65 8.54
C LEU A 6 -6.73 8.91 9.95
N LEU A 7 -6.44 7.86 10.73
CA LEU A 7 -5.83 8.00 12.06
C LEU A 7 -4.43 8.63 11.98
N CYS A 8 -3.75 8.53 10.86
CA CYS A 8 -2.47 9.23 10.67
C CYS A 8 -2.59 10.75 10.83
N LEU A 9 -3.76 11.33 10.52
CA LEU A 9 -4.06 12.76 10.70
C LEU A 9 -4.77 13.04 12.03
N THR A 10 -5.71 12.18 12.43
CA THR A 10 -6.61 12.47 13.56
C THR A 10 -6.11 11.94 14.89
N ARG A 11 -5.32 10.88 14.89
CA ARG A 11 -4.76 10.23 16.09
C ARG A 11 -3.35 9.70 15.83
N PRO A 12 -2.39 10.58 15.48
CA PRO A 12 -1.01 10.18 15.19
C PRO A 12 -0.34 9.46 16.37
N ASP A 13 -0.72 9.82 17.60
CA ASP A 13 -0.27 9.18 18.83
C ASP A 13 -0.55 7.66 18.85
N VAL A 14 -1.72 7.24 18.39
CA VAL A 14 -2.12 5.84 18.33
C VAL A 14 -1.27 5.07 17.31
N ILE A 15 -1.04 5.65 16.14
CA ILE A 15 -0.24 5.01 15.08
C ILE A 15 1.22 4.88 15.51
N GLN A 16 1.81 5.90 16.09
CA GLN A 16 3.18 5.81 16.63
C GLN A 16 3.30 4.77 17.76
N ASP A 17 2.32 4.67 18.65
CA ASP A 17 2.32 3.65 19.71
C ASP A 17 2.28 2.23 19.12
N ILE A 18 1.52 2.00 18.05
CA ILE A 18 1.50 0.72 17.34
C ILE A 18 2.88 0.42 16.74
N HIS A 19 3.49 1.36 16.05
CA HIS A 19 4.83 1.18 15.47
C HIS A 19 5.87 0.86 16.55
N ARG A 20 5.86 1.57 17.68
CA ARG A 20 6.76 1.28 18.82
C ARG A 20 6.58 -0.13 19.37
N LYS A 21 5.35 -0.63 19.47
CA LYS A 21 5.07 -1.98 19.92
C LYS A 21 5.66 -3.04 19.00
N TYR A 22 5.53 -2.87 17.68
CA TYR A 22 6.12 -3.79 16.71
C TYR A 22 7.65 -3.76 16.76
N LEU A 23 8.28 -2.58 16.81
CA LEU A 23 9.73 -2.46 16.91
C LEU A 23 10.26 -2.99 18.25
N THR A 24 9.54 -2.79 19.34
CA THR A 24 9.86 -3.38 20.65
C THR A 24 9.79 -4.91 20.63
N ALA A 25 8.84 -5.48 19.86
CA ALA A 25 8.72 -6.92 19.66
C ALA A 25 9.84 -7.49 18.76
N GLY A 26 10.66 -6.64 18.14
CA GLY A 26 11.84 -7.04 17.38
C GLY A 26 11.73 -6.92 15.86
N ALA A 27 10.69 -6.27 15.33
CA ALA A 27 10.57 -6.04 13.90
C ALA A 27 11.77 -5.23 13.35
N ASP A 28 12.22 -5.56 12.15
CA ASP A 28 13.26 -4.83 11.42
C ASP A 28 12.66 -3.84 10.41
N ILE A 29 11.48 -4.17 9.89
CA ILE A 29 10.72 -3.36 8.95
C ILE A 29 9.34 -3.13 9.55
N ILE A 30 8.84 -1.89 9.49
CA ILE A 30 7.46 -1.54 9.80
C ILE A 30 6.78 -0.97 8.56
N GLU A 31 5.47 -1.19 8.46
CA GLU A 31 4.67 -0.71 7.33
C GLU A 31 3.96 0.59 7.70
N THR A 32 3.81 1.48 6.72
CA THR A 32 2.96 2.66 6.89
C THR A 32 1.49 2.28 7.04
N ASN A 33 0.71 3.06 7.77
CA ASN A 33 -0.74 2.85 7.88
C ASN A 33 -1.48 3.46 6.67
N THR A 34 -1.22 2.90 5.48
CA THR A 34 -1.68 3.41 4.17
C THR A 34 -2.30 2.35 3.28
N PHE A 35 -2.65 1.20 3.83
CA PHE A 35 -3.17 0.05 3.09
C PHE A 35 -4.30 0.41 2.10
N SER A 36 -5.21 1.29 2.49
CA SER A 36 -6.33 1.74 1.66
C SER A 36 -6.23 3.20 1.20
N SER A 37 -5.07 3.84 1.37
CA SER A 37 -4.91 5.29 1.15
C SER A 37 -4.76 5.68 -0.32
N THR A 38 -5.66 5.20 -1.18
CA THR A 38 -5.83 5.63 -2.59
C THR A 38 -7.08 6.49 -2.74
N CYS A 39 -7.12 7.37 -3.74
CA CYS A 39 -8.33 8.17 -4.03
C CYS A 39 -9.55 7.28 -4.32
N VAL A 40 -9.35 6.13 -4.95
CA VAL A 40 -10.41 5.14 -5.24
C VAL A 40 -11.05 4.61 -3.97
N SER A 41 -10.26 4.19 -2.97
CA SER A 41 -10.79 3.64 -1.71
C SER A 41 -11.29 4.75 -0.77
N MET A 42 -10.65 5.91 -0.77
CA MET A 42 -11.03 7.04 0.08
C MET A 42 -12.30 7.75 -0.40
N ALA A 43 -12.71 7.56 -1.66
CA ALA A 43 -13.96 8.08 -2.18
C ALA A 43 -15.20 7.52 -1.43
N ASP A 44 -15.14 6.31 -0.90
CA ASP A 44 -16.21 5.72 -0.09
C ASP A 44 -16.44 6.47 1.24
N TYR A 45 -15.45 7.24 1.66
CA TYR A 45 -15.50 8.05 2.89
C TYR A 45 -15.58 9.55 2.61
N HIS A 46 -15.63 9.97 1.33
CA HIS A 46 -15.60 11.37 0.89
C HIS A 46 -14.37 12.15 1.40
N VAL A 47 -13.22 11.48 1.45
CA VAL A 47 -11.91 12.05 1.88
C VAL A 47 -10.80 11.82 0.87
N GLN A 48 -11.14 11.57 -0.40
CA GLN A 48 -10.18 11.34 -1.47
C GLN A 48 -9.23 12.53 -1.69
N ASP A 49 -9.65 13.74 -1.37
CA ASP A 49 -8.83 14.96 -1.50
C ASP A 49 -7.68 15.04 -0.48
N TYR A 50 -7.69 14.17 0.54
CA TYR A 50 -6.66 14.11 1.60
C TYR A 50 -5.67 12.96 1.40
N VAL A 51 -5.73 12.22 0.28
CA VAL A 51 -4.90 11.03 0.04
C VAL A 51 -3.42 11.36 0.15
N ARG A 52 -2.96 12.42 -0.51
CA ARG A 52 -1.56 12.83 -0.43
C ARG A 52 -1.14 13.16 1.01
N GLU A 53 -1.94 13.94 1.72
CA GLU A 53 -1.67 14.35 3.10
C GLU A 53 -1.62 13.15 4.04
N MET A 54 -2.55 12.20 3.89
CA MET A 54 -2.60 10.97 4.70
C MET A 54 -1.33 10.10 4.48
N ASN A 55 -0.92 9.90 3.23
CA ASN A 55 0.25 9.11 2.91
C ASN A 55 1.54 9.76 3.46
N LEU A 56 1.74 11.05 3.26
CA LEU A 56 2.87 11.79 3.81
C LEU A 56 2.90 11.73 5.35
N ALA A 57 1.76 11.92 6.00
CA ALA A 57 1.66 11.83 7.46
C ALA A 57 2.00 10.42 7.97
N ALA A 58 1.50 9.37 7.30
CA ALA A 58 1.78 7.99 7.67
C ALA A 58 3.26 7.65 7.59
N VAL A 59 3.94 8.07 6.52
CA VAL A 59 5.40 7.87 6.37
C VAL A 59 6.15 8.61 7.48
N LYS A 60 5.80 9.88 7.72
CA LYS A 60 6.43 10.66 8.78
C LYS A 60 6.35 9.97 10.14
N LEU A 61 5.16 9.48 10.53
CA LEU A 61 4.96 8.79 11.80
C LEU A 61 5.79 7.51 11.92
N ALA A 62 5.83 6.71 10.85
CA ALA A 62 6.62 5.48 10.81
C ALA A 62 8.13 5.80 10.86
N ARG A 63 8.59 6.79 10.09
CA ARG A 63 9.99 7.19 10.03
C ARG A 63 10.51 7.69 11.36
N GLU A 64 9.76 8.57 12.04
CA GLU A 64 10.13 9.08 13.36
C GLU A 64 10.38 7.94 14.37
N VAL A 65 9.53 6.94 14.39
CA VAL A 65 9.69 5.79 15.30
C VAL A 65 10.81 4.86 14.85
N ALA A 66 10.98 4.60 13.56
CA ALA A 66 12.07 3.78 13.03
C ALA A 66 13.43 4.41 13.33
N ASP A 67 13.55 5.72 13.19
CA ASP A 67 14.78 6.48 13.48
C ASP A 67 15.08 6.49 14.98
N GLU A 68 14.06 6.66 15.84
CA GLU A 68 14.18 6.52 17.31
C GLU A 68 14.82 5.18 17.69
N PHE A 69 14.31 4.07 17.17
CA PHE A 69 14.81 2.74 17.47
C PHE A 69 16.18 2.44 16.84
N THR A 70 16.45 2.96 15.65
CA THR A 70 17.78 2.86 15.03
C THR A 70 18.83 3.62 15.83
N ALA A 71 18.51 4.80 16.36
CA ALA A 71 19.41 5.56 17.21
C ALA A 71 19.73 4.82 18.53
N LEU A 72 18.78 4.08 19.11
CA LEU A 72 18.99 3.26 20.30
C LEU A 72 19.86 2.02 20.03
N THR A 73 19.80 1.47 18.83
CA THR A 73 20.55 0.27 18.41
C THR A 73 21.12 0.42 17.02
N PRO A 74 22.20 1.20 16.82
CA PRO A 74 22.74 1.53 15.48
C PRO A 74 23.17 0.32 14.66
N ASP A 75 23.58 -0.75 15.30
CA ASP A 75 23.95 -2.02 14.64
C ASP A 75 22.72 -2.80 14.10
N LYS A 76 21.53 -2.35 14.45
CA LYS A 76 20.27 -2.92 13.99
C LYS A 76 19.36 -1.81 13.44
N PRO A 77 19.59 -1.33 12.20
CA PRO A 77 18.75 -0.29 11.60
C PRO A 77 17.30 -0.77 11.39
N ARG A 78 16.35 0.17 11.43
CA ARG A 78 14.93 -0.09 11.16
C ARG A 78 14.51 0.61 9.88
N PHE A 79 13.65 -0.07 9.13
CA PHE A 79 13.21 0.37 7.81
C PHE A 79 11.70 0.58 7.79
N VAL A 80 11.24 1.41 6.84
CA VAL A 80 9.83 1.72 6.61
C VAL A 80 9.45 1.26 5.22
N ALA A 81 8.47 0.35 5.12
CA ALA A 81 7.85 -0.03 3.86
C ALA A 81 6.54 0.75 3.67
N GLY A 82 6.37 1.35 2.50
CA GLY A 82 5.11 1.97 2.10
C GLY A 82 4.09 0.90 1.75
N SER A 83 3.07 0.71 2.59
CA SER A 83 1.99 -0.26 2.38
C SER A 83 1.03 0.20 1.29
N ILE A 84 0.82 -0.66 0.28
CA ILE A 84 -0.06 -0.43 -0.87
C ILE A 84 -0.94 -1.67 -0.99
N GLY A 85 -2.15 -1.59 -0.46
CA GLY A 85 -3.13 -2.66 -0.53
C GLY A 85 -3.91 -2.68 -1.85
N PRO A 86 -4.72 -3.72 -2.07
CA PRO A 86 -5.68 -3.69 -3.15
C PRO A 86 -6.74 -2.62 -2.90
N THR A 87 -7.28 -2.05 -3.96
CA THR A 87 -8.44 -1.16 -3.82
C THR A 87 -9.71 -1.98 -3.59
N ASN A 88 -10.78 -1.31 -3.17
CA ASN A 88 -12.12 -1.89 -3.06
C ASN A 88 -12.76 -2.20 -4.43
N LYS A 89 -12.04 -1.95 -5.53
CA LYS A 89 -12.47 -2.25 -6.91
C LYS A 89 -11.41 -3.08 -7.62
N THR A 90 -11.86 -3.96 -8.52
CA THR A 90 -10.97 -4.82 -9.31
C THR A 90 -11.11 -4.55 -10.79
N CYS A 91 -9.99 -4.67 -11.54
CA CYS A 91 -9.97 -4.51 -12.98
C CYS A 91 -10.33 -5.81 -13.72
N SER A 92 -10.17 -6.98 -13.09
CA SER A 92 -10.41 -8.26 -13.75
C SER A 92 -11.82 -8.81 -13.52
N MET A 93 -12.49 -8.45 -12.41
CA MET A 93 -13.78 -9.01 -12.02
C MET A 93 -14.89 -7.96 -12.11
N SER A 94 -16.08 -8.40 -12.57
CA SER A 94 -17.28 -7.56 -12.50
C SER A 94 -17.89 -7.59 -11.10
N PRO A 95 -18.26 -6.45 -10.53
CA PRO A 95 -19.07 -6.40 -9.30
C PRO A 95 -20.56 -6.74 -9.57
N ASP A 96 -20.99 -6.80 -10.84
CA ASP A 96 -22.36 -7.11 -11.25
C ASP A 96 -22.41 -8.50 -11.90
N VAL A 97 -23.03 -9.46 -11.20
CA VAL A 97 -23.22 -10.84 -11.69
C VAL A 97 -24.03 -10.91 -12.99
N ASN A 98 -24.92 -9.94 -13.24
CA ASN A 98 -25.78 -9.91 -14.43
C ASN A 98 -25.08 -9.23 -15.62
N ASN A 99 -23.97 -8.55 -15.38
CA ASN A 99 -23.17 -7.89 -16.41
C ASN A 99 -21.69 -8.26 -16.26
N PRO A 100 -21.25 -9.44 -16.69
CA PRO A 100 -19.86 -9.90 -16.51
C PRO A 100 -18.81 -9.04 -17.21
N ALA A 101 -19.20 -8.25 -18.20
CA ALA A 101 -18.31 -7.35 -18.94
C ALA A 101 -18.08 -6.01 -18.22
N PHE A 102 -18.93 -5.65 -17.26
CA PHE A 102 -18.80 -4.40 -16.53
C PHE A 102 -17.54 -4.38 -15.66
N ARG A 103 -16.87 -3.24 -15.65
CA ARG A 103 -15.75 -2.94 -14.73
C ARG A 103 -16.04 -1.62 -14.02
N ALA A 104 -15.88 -1.61 -12.70
CA ALA A 104 -16.10 -0.41 -11.89
C ALA A 104 -14.93 0.57 -11.98
N LEU A 105 -13.80 0.13 -12.54
CA LEU A 105 -12.57 0.88 -12.66
C LEU A 105 -11.77 0.37 -13.87
N THR A 106 -11.21 1.27 -14.65
CA THR A 106 -10.28 0.93 -15.72
C THR A 106 -8.86 0.73 -15.18
N TYR A 107 -8.01 0.08 -15.98
CA TYR A 107 -6.59 -0.09 -15.65
C TYR A 107 -5.88 1.25 -15.45
N ASP A 108 -6.11 2.22 -16.33
CA ASP A 108 -5.44 3.52 -16.29
C ASP A 108 -5.88 4.34 -15.06
N GLU A 109 -7.17 4.36 -14.75
CA GLU A 109 -7.68 5.01 -13.52
C GLU A 109 -7.09 4.38 -12.25
N LEU A 110 -6.91 3.06 -12.24
CA LEU A 110 -6.29 2.38 -11.11
C LEU A 110 -4.79 2.67 -11.02
N ALA A 111 -4.08 2.67 -12.14
CA ALA A 111 -2.66 3.01 -12.20
C ALA A 111 -2.42 4.45 -11.73
N ASP A 112 -3.25 5.41 -12.14
CA ASP A 112 -3.17 6.80 -11.68
C ASP A 112 -3.40 6.92 -10.17
N ALA A 113 -4.39 6.20 -9.63
CA ALA A 113 -4.66 6.19 -8.19
C ALA A 113 -3.49 5.62 -7.37
N TYR A 114 -2.88 4.54 -7.83
CA TYR A 114 -1.67 3.99 -7.20
C TYR A 114 -0.46 4.91 -7.34
N ARG A 115 -0.29 5.56 -8.49
CA ARG A 115 0.81 6.49 -8.70
C ARG A 115 0.74 7.66 -7.72
N GLU A 116 -0.42 8.29 -7.53
CA GLU A 116 -0.62 9.37 -6.55
C GLU A 116 -0.21 8.93 -5.13
N GLN A 117 -0.61 7.74 -4.71
CA GLN A 117 -0.23 7.17 -3.42
C GLN A 117 1.29 6.97 -3.32
N MET A 118 1.89 6.33 -4.33
CA MET A 118 3.31 5.96 -4.33
C MET A 118 4.24 7.17 -4.42
N GLU A 119 3.88 8.19 -5.19
CA GLU A 119 4.61 9.47 -5.21
C GLU A 119 4.69 10.09 -3.81
N ALA A 120 3.56 10.13 -3.08
CA ALA A 120 3.55 10.64 -1.71
C ALA A 120 4.36 9.77 -0.73
N LEU A 121 4.31 8.43 -0.88
CA LEU A 121 5.11 7.51 -0.07
C LEU A 121 6.62 7.70 -0.31
N LEU A 122 7.03 7.81 -1.56
CA LEU A 122 8.44 8.03 -1.94
C LEU A 122 8.95 9.38 -1.44
N GLU A 123 8.20 10.45 -1.66
CA GLU A 123 8.55 11.78 -1.17
C GLU A 123 8.59 11.87 0.36
N GLY A 124 7.76 11.08 1.05
CA GLY A 124 7.78 10.94 2.51
C GLY A 124 9.03 10.23 3.04
N GLY A 125 9.75 9.47 2.20
CA GLY A 125 11.00 8.81 2.55
C GLY A 125 10.85 7.37 3.03
N VAL A 126 10.01 6.56 2.36
CA VAL A 126 9.99 5.10 2.60
C VAL A 126 11.25 4.44 2.05
N ASP A 127 11.67 3.34 2.68
CA ASP A 127 12.82 2.53 2.25
C ASP A 127 12.46 1.47 1.20
N ALA A 128 11.18 1.11 1.10
CA ALA A 128 10.63 0.18 0.10
C ALA A 128 9.17 0.50 -0.18
N LEU A 129 8.66 0.09 -1.34
CA LEU A 129 7.23 0.01 -1.64
C LEU A 129 6.77 -1.45 -1.50
N LEU A 130 5.70 -1.69 -0.75
CA LEU A 130 5.13 -3.02 -0.55
C LEU A 130 3.72 -3.09 -1.13
N ILE A 131 3.59 -3.71 -2.30
CA ILE A 131 2.29 -4.07 -2.88
C ILE A 131 1.86 -5.38 -2.24
N GLU A 132 0.86 -5.32 -1.37
CA GLU A 132 0.47 -6.43 -0.53
C GLU A 132 -0.98 -6.90 -0.75
N THR A 133 -1.28 -8.08 -0.21
CA THR A 133 -2.62 -8.68 -0.28
C THR A 133 -3.11 -8.82 -1.73
N ILE A 134 -2.20 -9.16 -2.62
CA ILE A 134 -2.50 -9.27 -4.06
C ILE A 134 -3.39 -10.48 -4.28
N PHE A 135 -4.65 -10.25 -4.66
CA PHE A 135 -5.62 -11.27 -5.03
C PHE A 135 -6.12 -11.13 -6.49
N ASP A 136 -5.86 -9.99 -7.12
CA ASP A 136 -6.14 -9.70 -8.54
C ASP A 136 -4.84 -9.30 -9.23
N THR A 137 -4.37 -10.15 -10.16
CA THR A 137 -3.09 -9.91 -10.84
C THR A 137 -3.11 -8.73 -11.80
N LEU A 138 -4.30 -8.34 -12.32
CA LEU A 138 -4.40 -7.14 -13.15
C LEU A 138 -4.25 -5.87 -12.31
N ASN A 139 -4.81 -5.86 -11.09
CA ASN A 139 -4.57 -4.78 -10.13
C ASN A 139 -3.08 -4.70 -9.76
N ALA A 140 -2.43 -5.85 -9.54
CA ALA A 140 -1.00 -5.89 -9.25
C ALA A 140 -0.15 -5.32 -10.40
N LYS A 141 -0.48 -5.65 -11.64
CA LYS A 141 0.20 -5.07 -12.83
C LYS A 141 0.04 -3.56 -12.92
N ALA A 142 -1.16 -3.04 -12.60
CA ALA A 142 -1.38 -1.59 -12.54
C ALA A 142 -0.53 -0.94 -11.44
N ALA A 143 -0.43 -1.58 -10.26
CA ALA A 143 0.40 -1.09 -9.16
C ALA A 143 1.91 -1.13 -9.48
N ILE A 144 2.40 -2.21 -10.12
CA ILE A 144 3.81 -2.31 -10.56
C ILE A 144 4.13 -1.22 -11.59
N TYR A 145 3.24 -1.03 -12.57
CA TYR A 145 3.40 0.02 -13.58
C TYR A 145 3.41 1.42 -12.93
N ALA A 146 2.49 1.67 -12.00
CA ALA A 146 2.43 2.91 -11.25
C ALA A 146 3.69 3.16 -10.40
N ALA A 147 4.28 2.10 -9.81
CA ALA A 147 5.50 2.19 -9.03
C ALA A 147 6.69 2.68 -9.88
N GLU A 148 6.86 2.12 -11.10
CA GLU A 148 7.91 2.59 -12.01
C GLU A 148 7.69 4.05 -12.42
N GLN A 149 6.46 4.45 -12.74
CA GLN A 149 6.13 5.83 -13.07
C GLN A 149 6.40 6.78 -11.90
N ALA A 150 6.00 6.40 -10.66
CA ALA A 150 6.23 7.20 -9.47
C ALA A 150 7.73 7.36 -9.18
N MET A 151 8.52 6.29 -9.34
CA MET A 151 9.97 6.34 -9.19
C MET A 151 10.64 7.23 -10.27
N GLU A 152 10.14 7.21 -11.50
CA GLU A 152 10.61 8.11 -12.56
C GLU A 152 10.26 9.57 -12.27
N THR A 153 9.03 9.84 -11.87
CA THR A 153 8.54 11.20 -11.59
C THR A 153 9.27 11.83 -10.41
N THR A 154 9.45 11.08 -9.32
CA THR A 154 10.11 11.58 -8.10
C THR A 154 11.63 11.56 -8.18
N GLY A 155 12.21 10.77 -9.08
CA GLY A 155 13.64 10.49 -9.13
C GLY A 155 14.15 9.63 -7.97
N ILE A 156 13.26 9.08 -7.14
CA ILE A 156 13.57 8.27 -5.96
C ILE A 156 13.33 6.79 -6.31
N ARG A 157 14.37 5.97 -6.21
CA ARG A 157 14.27 4.52 -6.46
C ARG A 157 14.48 3.73 -5.18
N VAL A 158 13.51 2.85 -4.88
CA VAL A 158 13.53 1.94 -3.73
C VAL A 158 13.18 0.53 -4.17
N PRO A 159 13.52 -0.50 -3.39
CA PRO A 159 13.04 -1.86 -3.64
C PRO A 159 11.51 -1.94 -3.70
N LEU A 160 11.00 -2.77 -4.62
CA LEU A 160 9.59 -3.13 -4.73
C LEU A 160 9.38 -4.53 -4.20
N MET A 161 8.49 -4.67 -3.22
CA MET A 161 8.09 -5.94 -2.62
C MET A 161 6.69 -6.31 -3.08
N LEU A 162 6.46 -7.57 -3.42
CA LEU A 162 5.16 -8.09 -3.84
C LEU A 162 4.72 -9.21 -2.88
N SER A 163 3.53 -9.10 -2.30
CA SER A 163 2.97 -10.07 -1.37
C SER A 163 1.61 -10.57 -1.89
N VAL A 164 1.61 -11.81 -2.39
CA VAL A 164 0.42 -12.46 -2.96
C VAL A 164 -0.43 -13.11 -1.88
N THR A 165 -1.75 -13.02 -2.01
CA THR A 165 -2.72 -13.71 -1.18
C THR A 165 -3.32 -14.89 -1.92
N VAL A 166 -3.11 -16.08 -1.36
CA VAL A 166 -3.71 -17.33 -1.82
C VAL A 166 -5.00 -17.56 -1.05
N SER A 167 -6.11 -17.69 -1.75
CA SER A 167 -7.45 -17.68 -1.15
C SER A 167 -8.07 -19.06 -0.93
N ASP A 168 -7.47 -20.11 -1.49
CA ASP A 168 -8.04 -21.45 -1.40
C ASP A 168 -6.98 -22.55 -1.17
N THR A 169 -7.45 -23.77 -0.93
CA THR A 169 -6.59 -24.95 -0.81
C THR A 169 -5.95 -25.38 -2.12
N GLY A 170 -6.40 -24.85 -3.26
CA GLY A 170 -5.84 -25.09 -4.58
C GLY A 170 -4.63 -24.21 -4.92
N GLY A 171 -4.23 -23.32 -4.01
CA GLY A 171 -3.04 -22.48 -4.20
C GLY A 171 -3.24 -21.40 -5.26
N ARG A 172 -4.48 -20.89 -5.41
CA ARG A 172 -4.81 -19.84 -6.39
C ARG A 172 -5.18 -18.53 -5.73
N THR A 173 -4.91 -17.43 -6.45
CA THR A 173 -5.45 -16.12 -6.13
C THR A 173 -6.98 -16.09 -6.38
N LEU A 174 -7.68 -15.08 -5.87
CA LEU A 174 -9.11 -14.90 -6.12
C LEU A 174 -9.43 -14.73 -7.61
N SER A 175 -8.52 -14.12 -8.38
CA SER A 175 -8.64 -14.00 -9.85
C SER A 175 -8.25 -15.29 -10.61
N GLY A 176 -7.91 -16.37 -9.90
CA GLY A 176 -7.75 -17.72 -10.45
C GLY A 176 -6.33 -18.12 -10.85
N GLN A 177 -5.33 -17.24 -10.71
CA GLN A 177 -3.94 -17.55 -11.06
C GLN A 177 -3.28 -18.48 -10.03
N THR A 178 -2.45 -19.41 -10.51
CA THR A 178 -1.54 -20.17 -9.66
C THR A 178 -0.34 -19.31 -9.23
N LEU A 179 0.44 -19.80 -8.27
CA LEU A 179 1.65 -19.09 -7.84
C LEU A 179 2.66 -18.96 -8.98
N GLU A 180 2.82 -20.00 -9.80
CA GLU A 180 3.69 -19.96 -10.98
C GLU A 180 3.24 -18.90 -11.99
N ALA A 181 1.93 -18.79 -12.24
CA ALA A 181 1.38 -17.77 -13.13
C ALA A 181 1.50 -16.36 -12.55
N PHE A 182 1.54 -16.23 -11.23
CA PHE A 182 1.77 -14.93 -10.56
C PHE A 182 3.24 -14.50 -10.70
N LEU A 183 4.18 -15.46 -10.63
CA LEU A 183 5.61 -15.17 -10.72
C LEU A 183 6.09 -14.90 -12.15
N ALA A 184 5.33 -15.31 -13.17
CA ALA A 184 5.64 -15.12 -14.60
C ALA A 184 5.24 -13.74 -15.11
#